data_a315462106bb45dc0d367839ca385bbc
#
_entry.id   a315462106bb45dc0d367839ca385bbc
#
_cell.length_a   1.000
_cell.length_b   1.000
_cell.length_c   1.000
_cell.angle_alpha   90.00
_cell.angle_beta   90.00
_cell.angle_gamma   90.00
#
_symmetry.space_group_name_H-M   'P 1'
#
loop_
_entity.id
_entity.type
_entity.pdbx_description
1 polymer ?
#
loop_
_entity_poly.entity_id
_entity_poly.type
_entity_poly.pdbx_seq_one_letter_code
_entity_poly.pdbx_strand_id
1 'polypeptide(L)'
;VLAALLVAGLLVYFFRHWAGRPADATPIGVDVATKSALFSAILMLVSVFAGAFFVGQSRGPAFRWLRPVGAWLVTGFAVMFVSTVAAIFVRNNIPAADTYAARVIFWLYAVLGLESIPNSIIAFPRPPTTRAPRPIFESRLLALFTEPGGVMRNIAAALDYQFGFKVSGTWLYSFMERSFFPLVIIWAVILWGFTMIHEVGPSEVGVKERLGKVVETDLEPGIYWTLPWPFGEIRQFSCTDIHQVVIGELHD
;
A
#
# COMPACT_ATOMS: atom_id res chain seq x y z
N VAL A 1 13.65 -24.06 10.04
CA VAL A 1 13.89 -24.67 8.71
C VAL A 1 12.56 -25.02 8.05
N LEU A 2 11.66 -25.77 8.69
CA LEU A 2 10.39 -26.22 8.10
C LEU A 2 9.49 -25.06 7.68
N ALA A 3 9.37 -24.01 8.52
CA ALA A 3 8.63 -22.79 8.20
C ALA A 3 9.25 -22.01 7.02
N ALA A 4 10.58 -21.94 6.93
CA ALA A 4 11.27 -21.30 5.82
C ALA A 4 11.05 -22.05 4.50
N LEU A 5 11.08 -23.38 4.53
CA LEU A 5 10.78 -24.23 3.36
C LEU A 5 9.31 -24.09 2.92
N LEU A 6 8.37 -24.01 3.86
CA LEU A 6 6.95 -23.74 3.58
C LEU A 6 6.76 -22.38 2.91
N VAL A 7 7.36 -21.34 3.47
CA VAL A 7 7.29 -19.98 2.89
C VAL A 7 7.91 -19.95 1.50
N ALA A 8 9.09 -20.56 1.31
CA ALA A 8 9.73 -20.64 0.00
C ALA A 8 8.87 -21.42 -1.01
N GLY A 9 8.27 -22.55 -0.59
CA GLY A 9 7.36 -23.34 -1.44
C GLY A 9 6.10 -22.55 -1.85
N LEU A 10 5.49 -21.83 -0.90
CA LEU A 10 4.34 -20.96 -1.17
C LEU A 10 4.71 -19.84 -2.12
N LEU A 11 5.86 -19.18 -1.93
CA LEU A 11 6.33 -18.11 -2.81
C LEU A 11 6.54 -18.62 -4.24
N VAL A 12 7.18 -19.78 -4.41
CA VAL A 12 7.37 -20.40 -5.74
C VAL A 12 6.02 -20.77 -6.37
N TYR A 13 5.10 -21.37 -5.59
CA TYR A 13 3.77 -21.73 -6.06
C TYR A 13 2.99 -20.50 -6.54
N PHE A 14 2.92 -19.43 -5.72
CA PHE A 14 2.24 -18.20 -6.07
C PHE A 14 2.90 -17.49 -7.25
N PHE A 15 4.23 -17.46 -7.31
CA PHE A 15 4.94 -16.86 -8.43
C PHE A 15 4.61 -17.57 -9.75
N ARG A 16 4.64 -18.91 -9.78
CA ARG A 16 4.29 -19.68 -10.98
C ARG A 16 2.84 -19.50 -11.41
N HIS A 17 1.91 -19.43 -10.45
CA HIS A 17 0.48 -19.35 -10.77
C HIS A 17 0.00 -17.92 -11.03
N TRP A 18 0.66 -16.95 -10.48
CA TRP A 18 0.19 -15.56 -10.48
C TRP A 18 0.93 -14.65 -11.43
N ALA A 19 2.24 -14.80 -11.59
CA ALA A 19 3.05 -13.94 -12.45
C ALA A 19 2.69 -14.09 -13.94
N GLY A 20 2.10 -15.22 -14.33
CA GLY A 20 1.67 -15.49 -15.71
C GLY A 20 0.21 -15.16 -16.02
N ARG A 21 -0.59 -14.69 -15.06
CA ARG A 21 -1.98 -14.33 -15.32
C ARG A 21 -2.07 -12.95 -15.97
N PRO A 22 -2.73 -12.82 -17.14
CA PRO A 22 -3.00 -11.52 -17.74
C PRO A 22 -3.85 -10.66 -16.79
N ALA A 23 -3.72 -9.34 -16.94
CA ALA A 23 -4.47 -8.37 -16.14
C ALA A 23 -5.97 -8.34 -16.47
N ASP A 24 -6.41 -9.14 -17.43
CA ASP A 24 -7.80 -9.29 -17.87
C ASP A 24 -8.61 -10.09 -16.85
N ALA A 25 -8.74 -9.49 -15.66
CA ALA A 25 -9.64 -10.00 -14.66
C ALA A 25 -11.08 -9.84 -15.16
N THR A 26 -11.86 -10.92 -15.09
CA THR A 26 -13.32 -10.84 -15.26
C THR A 26 -13.83 -9.72 -14.33
N PRO A 27 -14.63 -8.78 -14.85
CA PRO A 27 -15.09 -7.65 -14.05
C PRO A 27 -15.87 -8.16 -12.83
N ILE A 28 -15.37 -7.83 -11.65
CA ILE A 28 -16.03 -8.16 -10.39
C ILE A 28 -17.30 -7.31 -10.31
N GLY A 29 -18.44 -7.92 -10.05
CA GLY A 29 -19.70 -7.20 -9.90
C GLY A 29 -19.61 -6.12 -8.79
N VAL A 30 -20.27 -4.99 -9.00
CA VAL A 30 -20.28 -3.83 -8.06
C VAL A 30 -20.68 -4.24 -6.65
N ASP A 31 -21.63 -5.17 -6.51
CA ASP A 31 -22.09 -5.69 -5.22
C ASP A 31 -20.99 -6.43 -4.46
N VAL A 32 -20.22 -7.25 -5.19
CA VAL A 32 -19.09 -7.99 -4.60
C VAL A 32 -17.98 -7.03 -4.18
N ALA A 33 -17.66 -6.04 -5.01
CA ALA A 33 -16.66 -5.01 -4.70
C ALA A 33 -17.08 -4.19 -3.45
N THR A 34 -18.36 -3.84 -3.33
CA THR A 34 -18.87 -3.11 -2.16
C THR A 34 -18.79 -3.94 -0.88
N LYS A 35 -19.20 -5.20 -0.92
CA LYS A 35 -19.10 -6.12 0.23
C LYS A 35 -17.63 -6.35 0.63
N SER A 36 -16.74 -6.52 -0.34
CA SER A 36 -15.31 -6.68 -0.15
C SER A 36 -14.68 -5.43 0.50
N ALA A 37 -15.07 -4.22 0.04
CA ALA A 37 -14.61 -2.98 0.64
C ALA A 37 -15.06 -2.84 2.11
N LEU A 38 -16.32 -3.14 2.42
CA LEU A 38 -16.82 -3.09 3.80
C LEU A 38 -16.12 -4.10 4.70
N PHE A 39 -15.98 -5.34 4.25
CA PHE A 39 -15.33 -6.40 5.02
C PHE A 39 -13.85 -6.08 5.30
N SER A 40 -13.12 -5.65 4.28
CA SER A 40 -11.71 -5.26 4.44
C SER A 40 -11.55 -4.02 5.31
N ALA A 41 -12.47 -3.05 5.25
CA ALA A 41 -12.46 -1.87 6.11
C ALA A 41 -12.69 -2.24 7.59
N ILE A 42 -13.61 -3.15 7.88
CA ILE A 42 -13.82 -3.65 9.25
C ILE A 42 -12.56 -4.36 9.77
N LEU A 43 -11.96 -5.26 8.96
CA LEU A 43 -10.73 -5.95 9.35
C LEU A 43 -9.55 -4.98 9.50
N MET A 44 -9.49 -3.93 8.71
CA MET A 44 -8.51 -2.85 8.83
C MET A 44 -8.62 -2.18 10.20
N LEU A 45 -9.82 -1.80 10.64
CA LEU A 45 -10.05 -1.21 11.96
C LEU A 45 -9.65 -2.16 13.09
N VAL A 46 -10.08 -3.42 13.02
CA VAL A 46 -9.69 -4.43 14.01
C VAL A 46 -8.16 -4.58 14.07
N SER A 47 -7.51 -4.65 12.91
CA SER A 47 -6.05 -4.83 12.82
C SER A 47 -5.28 -3.63 13.39
N VAL A 48 -5.73 -2.38 13.14
CA VAL A 48 -5.05 -1.19 13.67
C VAL A 48 -5.21 -1.07 15.17
N PHE A 49 -6.41 -1.30 15.71
CA PHE A 49 -6.63 -1.23 17.15
C PHE A 49 -5.90 -2.34 17.91
N ALA A 50 -5.99 -3.57 17.42
CA ALA A 50 -5.25 -4.70 18.02
C ALA A 50 -3.74 -4.50 17.89
N GLY A 51 -3.24 -4.06 16.71
CA GLY A 51 -1.84 -3.77 16.48
C GLY A 51 -1.32 -2.69 17.42
N ALA A 52 -2.01 -1.56 17.52
CA ALA A 52 -1.66 -0.47 18.43
C ALA A 52 -1.66 -0.93 19.91
N PHE A 53 -2.62 -1.74 20.31
CA PHE A 53 -2.69 -2.29 21.65
C PHE A 53 -1.47 -3.18 21.96
N PHE A 54 -1.16 -4.15 21.08
CA PHE A 54 -0.03 -5.07 21.30
C PHE A 54 1.33 -4.35 21.21
N VAL A 55 1.49 -3.40 20.31
CA VAL A 55 2.70 -2.54 20.24
C VAL A 55 2.82 -1.72 21.52
N GLY A 56 1.73 -1.15 22.02
CA GLY A 56 1.70 -0.42 23.28
C GLY A 56 2.12 -1.28 24.47
N GLN A 57 1.54 -2.47 24.61
CA GLN A 57 1.86 -3.41 25.68
C GLN A 57 3.32 -3.92 25.61
N SER A 58 3.86 -4.09 24.42
CA SER A 58 5.23 -4.59 24.22
C SER A 58 6.34 -3.63 24.72
N ARG A 59 5.99 -2.39 25.09
CA ARG A 59 6.92 -1.44 25.73
C ARG A 59 7.30 -1.87 27.15
N GLY A 60 6.45 -2.63 27.82
CA GLY A 60 6.75 -3.21 29.13
C GLY A 60 7.77 -4.35 29.03
N PRO A 61 8.73 -4.46 29.99
CA PRO A 61 9.77 -5.50 29.92
C PRO A 61 9.20 -6.93 29.96
N ALA A 62 8.08 -7.15 30.64
CA ALA A 62 7.42 -8.43 30.75
C ALA A 62 6.71 -8.89 29.45
N PHE A 63 6.35 -7.96 28.58
CA PHE A 63 5.53 -8.21 27.40
C PHE A 63 6.26 -8.00 26.07
N ARG A 64 7.60 -7.93 26.08
CA ARG A 64 8.41 -7.75 24.86
C ARG A 64 8.15 -8.80 23.77
N TRP A 65 7.73 -9.99 24.16
CA TRP A 65 7.39 -11.07 23.24
C TRP A 65 6.13 -10.79 22.39
N LEU A 66 5.29 -9.84 22.79
CA LEU A 66 4.12 -9.37 22.00
C LEU A 66 4.49 -8.45 20.83
N ARG A 67 5.71 -7.94 20.81
CA ARG A 67 6.18 -6.99 19.79
C ARG A 67 6.01 -7.52 18.36
N PRO A 68 6.44 -8.75 18.03
CA PRO A 68 6.23 -9.27 16.68
C PRO A 68 4.75 -9.44 16.33
N VAL A 69 3.91 -9.79 17.29
CA VAL A 69 2.45 -9.90 17.09
C VAL A 69 1.87 -8.55 16.69
N GLY A 70 2.23 -7.48 17.42
CA GLY A 70 1.82 -6.13 17.08
C GLY A 70 2.32 -5.70 15.69
N ALA A 71 3.56 -6.03 15.33
CA ALA A 71 4.13 -5.71 14.02
C ALA A 71 3.36 -6.40 12.87
N TRP A 72 3.01 -7.68 13.02
CA TRP A 72 2.21 -8.41 12.03
C TRP A 72 0.78 -7.89 11.91
N LEU A 73 0.17 -7.43 13.00
CA LEU A 73 -1.15 -6.79 12.96
C LEU A 73 -1.11 -5.44 12.24
N VAL A 74 -0.04 -4.65 12.43
CA VAL A 74 0.16 -3.41 11.67
C VAL A 74 0.35 -3.72 10.18
N THR A 75 1.02 -4.81 9.83
CA THR A 75 1.09 -5.27 8.44
C THR A 75 -0.28 -5.68 7.92
N GLY A 76 -1.08 -6.39 8.74
CA GLY A 76 -2.47 -6.71 8.42
C GLY A 76 -3.31 -5.48 8.13
N PHE A 77 -3.15 -4.41 8.91
CA PHE A 77 -3.77 -3.11 8.63
C PHE A 77 -3.37 -2.58 7.24
N ALA A 78 -2.08 -2.57 6.90
CA ALA A 78 -1.62 -2.07 5.60
C ALA A 78 -2.20 -2.88 4.43
N VAL A 79 -2.26 -4.20 4.57
CA VAL A 79 -2.86 -5.10 3.56
C VAL A 79 -4.35 -4.84 3.40
N MET A 80 -5.08 -4.73 4.50
CA MET A 80 -6.53 -4.44 4.46
C MET A 80 -6.82 -3.05 3.93
N PHE A 81 -5.96 -2.06 4.21
CA PHE A 81 -6.04 -0.74 3.62
C PHE A 81 -5.91 -0.77 2.09
N VAL A 82 -4.87 -1.44 1.56
CA VAL A 82 -4.68 -1.61 0.12
C VAL A 82 -5.86 -2.33 -0.52
N SER A 83 -6.38 -3.39 0.13
CA SER A 83 -7.56 -4.13 -0.34
C SER A 83 -8.83 -3.28 -0.36
N THR A 84 -9.04 -2.44 0.67
CA THR A 84 -10.19 -1.53 0.74
C THR A 84 -10.14 -0.49 -0.37
N VAL A 85 -8.97 0.12 -0.57
CA VAL A 85 -8.75 1.10 -1.63
C VAL A 85 -8.98 0.47 -3.01
N ALA A 86 -8.42 -0.72 -3.25
CA ALA A 86 -8.63 -1.44 -4.51
C ALA A 86 -10.11 -1.76 -4.76
N ALA A 87 -10.83 -2.23 -3.74
CA ALA A 87 -12.25 -2.54 -3.87
C ALA A 87 -13.10 -1.28 -4.17
N ILE A 88 -12.73 -0.12 -3.62
CA ILE A 88 -13.35 1.17 -3.95
C ILE A 88 -13.10 1.53 -5.43
N PHE A 89 -11.88 1.31 -5.94
CA PHE A 89 -11.57 1.56 -7.35
C PHE A 89 -12.29 0.61 -8.30
N VAL A 90 -12.36 -0.68 -7.97
CA VAL A 90 -13.13 -1.66 -8.75
C VAL A 90 -14.60 -1.27 -8.81
N ARG A 91 -15.17 -0.80 -7.68
CA ARG A 91 -16.53 -0.26 -7.64
C ARG A 91 -16.73 0.93 -8.58
N ASN A 92 -15.70 1.75 -8.75
CA ASN A 92 -15.70 2.93 -9.64
C ASN A 92 -15.26 2.61 -11.08
N ASN A 93 -15.47 1.36 -11.54
CA ASN A 93 -15.15 0.89 -12.89
C ASN A 93 -13.66 0.87 -13.26
N ILE A 94 -12.76 0.72 -12.28
CA ILE A 94 -11.33 0.53 -12.50
C ILE A 94 -10.95 -0.92 -12.10
N PRO A 95 -11.26 -1.93 -12.92
CA PRO A 95 -11.05 -3.34 -12.55
C PRO A 95 -9.57 -3.71 -12.40
N ALA A 96 -8.66 -2.99 -13.06
CA ALA A 96 -7.23 -3.20 -12.94
C ALA A 96 -6.70 -2.97 -11.52
N ALA A 97 -7.39 -2.20 -10.68
CA ALA A 97 -6.98 -1.88 -9.31
C ALA A 97 -6.82 -3.14 -8.44
N ASP A 98 -7.70 -4.13 -8.61
CA ASP A 98 -7.63 -5.39 -7.87
C ASP A 98 -6.34 -6.16 -8.20
N THR A 99 -6.00 -6.25 -9.48
CA THR A 99 -4.77 -6.92 -9.93
C THR A 99 -3.51 -6.22 -9.41
N TYR A 100 -3.48 -4.88 -9.41
CA TYR A 100 -2.35 -4.12 -8.87
C TYR A 100 -2.24 -4.29 -7.36
N ALA A 101 -3.36 -4.19 -6.63
CA ALA A 101 -3.38 -4.39 -5.19
C ALA A 101 -2.87 -5.78 -4.80
N ALA A 102 -3.35 -6.79 -5.50
CA ALA A 102 -2.94 -8.13 -5.27
C ALA A 102 -1.44 -8.34 -5.55
N ARG A 103 -0.86 -7.71 -6.59
CA ARG A 103 0.61 -7.71 -6.84
C ARG A 103 1.37 -7.01 -5.72
N VAL A 104 0.90 -5.88 -5.24
CA VAL A 104 1.52 -5.15 -4.12
C VAL A 104 1.53 -6.01 -2.86
N ILE A 105 0.39 -6.63 -2.51
CA ILE A 105 0.27 -7.51 -1.35
C ILE A 105 1.18 -8.73 -1.50
N PHE A 106 1.22 -9.33 -2.69
CA PHE A 106 2.11 -10.45 -2.97
C PHE A 106 3.59 -10.08 -2.73
N TRP A 107 4.06 -8.98 -3.31
CA TRP A 107 5.44 -8.55 -3.14
C TRP A 107 5.77 -8.18 -1.70
N LEU A 108 4.83 -7.57 -0.98
CA LEU A 108 4.99 -7.29 0.45
C LEU A 108 5.26 -8.58 1.23
N TYR A 109 4.41 -9.59 1.06
CA TYR A 109 4.59 -10.88 1.73
C TYR A 109 5.78 -11.67 1.21
N ALA A 110 6.14 -11.53 -0.07
CA ALA A 110 7.33 -12.15 -0.64
C ALA A 110 8.61 -11.61 0.02
N VAL A 111 8.71 -10.30 0.20
CA VAL A 111 9.86 -9.66 0.87
C VAL A 111 9.94 -10.08 2.34
N LEU A 112 8.82 -10.04 3.06
CA LEU A 112 8.78 -10.47 4.46
C LEU A 112 9.06 -11.98 4.63
N GLY A 113 8.56 -12.79 3.71
CA GLY A 113 8.83 -14.22 3.67
C GLY A 113 10.31 -14.52 3.37
N LEU A 114 10.89 -13.81 2.40
CA LEU A 114 12.30 -13.95 2.05
C LEU A 114 13.21 -13.57 3.23
N GLU A 115 12.86 -12.52 3.99
CA GLU A 115 13.57 -12.16 5.22
C GLU A 115 13.51 -13.26 6.29
N SER A 116 12.41 -13.99 6.38
CA SER A 116 12.21 -15.03 7.39
C SER A 116 13.15 -16.23 7.19
N ILE A 117 13.58 -16.50 5.95
CA ILE A 117 14.44 -17.63 5.59
C ILE A 117 15.81 -17.53 6.26
N PRO A 118 16.63 -16.47 6.07
CA PRO A 118 17.92 -16.34 6.72
C PRO A 118 17.79 -16.25 8.24
N ASN A 119 16.75 -15.60 8.76
CA ASN A 119 16.51 -15.54 10.19
C ASN A 119 16.29 -16.94 10.81
N SER A 120 15.58 -17.81 10.11
CA SER A 120 15.35 -19.20 10.54
C SER A 120 16.62 -20.06 10.44
N ILE A 121 17.44 -19.86 9.41
CA ILE A 121 18.72 -20.59 9.23
C ILE A 121 19.72 -20.19 10.31
N ILE A 122 19.86 -18.89 10.58
CA ILE A 122 20.79 -18.36 11.59
C ILE A 122 20.34 -18.74 13.02
N ALA A 123 19.05 -18.94 13.25
CA ALA A 123 18.53 -19.34 14.55
C ALA A 123 18.79 -20.82 14.88
N PHE A 124 18.98 -21.68 13.87
CA PHE A 124 19.13 -23.14 14.04
C PHE A 124 20.38 -23.55 14.83
N PRO A 125 21.61 -23.01 14.64
CA PRO A 125 22.81 -23.45 15.33
C PRO A 125 23.06 -22.77 16.68
N ARG A 126 22.14 -21.93 17.19
CA ARG A 126 22.39 -21.20 18.44
C ARG A 126 22.08 -22.09 19.65
N PRO A 127 23.09 -22.32 20.54
CA PRO A 127 22.83 -23.02 21.80
C PRO A 127 21.85 -22.21 22.66
N PRO A 128 21.05 -22.87 23.51
CA PRO A 128 20.17 -22.20 24.46
C PRO A 128 21.03 -21.44 25.49
N THR A 129 21.38 -20.23 25.15
CA THR A 129 22.05 -19.33 26.07
C THR A 129 21.00 -18.60 26.91
N THR A 130 21.37 -18.17 28.10
CA THR A 130 20.56 -17.48 29.13
C THR A 130 19.92 -16.14 28.69
N ARG A 131 20.09 -15.72 27.44
CA ARG A 131 19.37 -14.59 26.85
C ARG A 131 17.99 -15.04 26.39
N ALA A 132 16.96 -14.27 26.77
CA ALA A 132 15.59 -14.50 26.35
C ALA A 132 15.51 -14.84 24.85
N PRO A 133 14.90 -15.98 24.49
CA PRO A 133 14.84 -16.43 23.09
C PRO A 133 14.09 -15.38 22.29
N ARG A 134 14.72 -14.89 21.22
CA ARG A 134 14.03 -14.02 20.25
C ARG A 134 12.98 -14.87 19.53
N PRO A 135 11.74 -14.39 19.43
CA PRO A 135 10.71 -15.13 18.70
C PRO A 135 11.12 -15.26 17.22
N ILE A 136 10.95 -16.47 16.67
CA ILE A 136 11.38 -16.85 15.30
C ILE A 136 10.69 -16.00 14.23
N PHE A 137 9.51 -15.46 14.52
CA PHE A 137 8.69 -14.64 13.63
C PHE A 137 8.95 -13.12 13.77
N GLU A 138 10.03 -12.72 14.45
CA GLU A 138 10.43 -11.32 14.52
C GLU A 138 11.05 -10.88 13.17
N SER A 139 10.32 -10.05 12.43
CA SER A 139 10.83 -9.43 11.21
C SER A 139 11.56 -8.13 11.55
N ARG A 140 12.77 -7.97 11.05
CA ARG A 140 13.56 -6.74 11.21
C ARG A 140 12.98 -5.60 10.37
N LEU A 141 12.46 -5.94 9.19
CA LEU A 141 11.81 -4.96 8.31
C LEU A 141 10.55 -4.40 8.98
N LEU A 142 9.71 -5.28 9.55
CA LEU A 142 8.52 -4.82 10.28
C LEU A 142 8.89 -4.00 11.53
N ALA A 143 9.93 -4.39 12.26
CA ALA A 143 10.41 -3.63 13.40
C ALA A 143 10.82 -2.21 13.02
N LEU A 144 11.38 -2.02 11.82
CA LEU A 144 11.78 -0.71 11.31
C LEU A 144 10.58 0.25 11.21
N PHE A 145 9.41 -0.26 10.79
CA PHE A 145 8.19 0.54 10.61
C PHE A 145 7.33 0.64 11.87
N THR A 146 7.41 -0.36 12.76
CA THR A 146 6.58 -0.41 13.96
C THR A 146 7.24 0.24 15.18
N GLU A 147 8.57 0.43 15.16
CA GLU A 147 9.26 1.20 16.19
C GLU A 147 9.13 2.71 15.91
N PRO A 148 8.60 3.49 16.87
CA PRO A 148 8.59 4.94 16.73
C PRO A 148 10.02 5.46 16.52
N GLY A 149 10.23 6.15 15.41
CA GLY A 149 11.55 6.68 15.05
C GLY A 149 12.57 5.64 14.59
N GLY A 150 12.20 4.36 14.40
CA GLY A 150 13.13 3.30 14.01
C GLY A 150 13.87 3.59 12.70
N VAL A 151 13.15 4.06 11.68
CA VAL A 151 13.75 4.43 10.39
C VAL A 151 14.70 5.62 10.55
N MET A 152 14.24 6.68 11.23
CA MET A 152 15.07 7.89 11.45
C MET A 152 16.28 7.60 12.31
N ARG A 153 16.14 6.75 13.32
CA ARG A 153 17.26 6.36 14.19
C ARG A 153 18.34 5.59 13.44
N ASN A 154 17.93 4.68 12.53
CA ASN A 154 18.87 3.92 11.71
C ASN A 154 19.57 4.81 10.68
N ILE A 155 18.86 5.75 10.05
CA ILE A 155 19.46 6.76 9.17
C ILE A 155 20.43 7.64 9.96
N ALA A 156 20.04 8.13 11.13
CA ALA A 156 20.91 8.95 11.96
C ALA A 156 22.16 8.18 12.41
N ALA A 157 22.03 6.91 12.80
CA ALA A 157 23.18 6.09 13.17
C ALA A 157 24.15 5.86 11.99
N ALA A 158 23.60 5.69 10.77
CA ALA A 158 24.43 5.61 9.57
C ALA A 158 25.12 6.93 9.25
N LEU A 159 24.44 8.06 9.44
CA LEU A 159 25.02 9.40 9.28
C LEU A 159 26.07 9.68 10.36
N ASP A 160 25.78 9.35 11.62
CA ASP A 160 26.74 9.48 12.74
C ASP A 160 28.03 8.72 12.44
N TYR A 161 27.91 7.51 11.88
CA TYR A 161 29.06 6.71 11.48
C TYR A 161 29.83 7.33 10.29
N GLN A 162 29.11 7.84 9.28
CA GLN A 162 29.72 8.35 8.05
C GLN A 162 30.37 9.72 8.25
N PHE A 163 29.78 10.59 9.06
CA PHE A 163 30.26 11.95 9.29
C PHE A 163 31.13 12.10 10.52
N GLY A 164 31.19 11.10 11.40
CA GLY A 164 32.03 11.12 12.60
C GLY A 164 31.58 12.07 13.72
N PHE A 165 30.39 12.68 13.59
CA PHE A 165 29.78 13.50 14.64
C PHE A 165 28.33 13.07 14.90
N LYS A 166 27.85 13.27 16.13
CA LYS A 166 26.51 12.81 16.55
C LYS A 166 25.39 13.70 15.97
N VAL A 167 24.93 13.37 14.76
CA VAL A 167 23.74 13.97 14.14
C VAL A 167 22.50 13.67 14.98
N SER A 168 22.41 12.46 15.53
CA SER A 168 21.30 12.00 16.37
C SER A 168 21.07 12.83 17.64
N GLY A 169 22.07 13.59 18.09
CA GLY A 169 21.97 14.50 19.24
C GLY A 169 21.50 15.90 18.91
N THR A 170 21.25 16.23 17.64
CA THR A 170 20.84 17.58 17.25
C THR A 170 19.33 17.80 17.41
N TRP A 171 18.95 19.06 17.64
CA TRP A 171 17.53 19.45 17.69
C TRP A 171 16.81 19.14 16.36
N LEU A 172 17.54 19.26 15.24
CA LEU A 172 17.03 18.98 13.91
C LEU A 172 16.60 17.51 13.78
N TYR A 173 17.40 16.58 14.29
CA TYR A 173 17.06 15.17 14.32
C TYR A 173 15.78 14.91 15.13
N SER A 174 15.71 15.47 16.36
CA SER A 174 14.52 15.32 17.21
C SER A 174 13.26 15.91 16.59
N PHE A 175 13.42 17.01 15.86
CA PHE A 175 12.34 17.63 15.09
C PHE A 175 11.90 16.72 13.94
N MET A 176 12.83 16.21 13.13
CA MET A 176 12.53 15.33 12.03
C MET A 176 11.90 14.00 12.49
N GLU A 177 12.42 13.39 13.56
CA GLU A 177 11.86 12.17 14.13
C GLU A 177 10.38 12.35 14.52
N ARG A 178 10.04 13.47 15.12
CA ARG A 178 8.68 13.79 15.56
C ARG A 178 7.77 14.23 14.41
N SER A 179 8.32 14.99 13.47
CA SER A 179 7.54 15.63 12.39
C SER A 179 7.47 14.81 11.12
N PHE A 180 8.26 13.74 10.96
CA PHE A 180 8.33 12.94 9.74
C PHE A 180 6.96 12.40 9.32
N PHE A 181 6.27 11.69 10.21
CA PHE A 181 4.95 11.14 9.88
C PHE A 181 3.88 12.21 9.61
N PRO A 182 3.71 13.24 10.46
CA PRO A 182 2.84 14.36 10.15
C PRO A 182 3.17 15.02 8.80
N LEU A 183 4.43 15.22 8.50
CA LEU A 183 4.87 15.84 7.26
C LEU A 183 4.52 14.98 6.04
N VAL A 184 4.75 13.67 6.11
CA VAL A 184 4.37 12.72 5.04
C VAL A 184 2.86 12.73 4.83
N ILE A 185 2.07 12.77 5.90
CA ILE A 185 0.60 12.84 5.79
C ILE A 185 0.18 14.16 5.14
N ILE A 186 0.76 15.28 5.55
CA ILE A 186 0.47 16.60 4.96
C ILE A 186 0.80 16.58 3.46
N TRP A 187 1.97 16.07 3.07
CA TRP A 187 2.35 15.94 1.68
C TRP A 187 1.40 15.04 0.89
N ALA A 188 1.00 13.90 1.46
CA ALA A 188 0.05 13.01 0.82
C ALA A 188 -1.32 13.69 0.60
N VAL A 189 -1.79 14.46 1.59
CA VAL A 189 -3.04 15.24 1.49
C VAL A 189 -2.92 16.34 0.44
N ILE A 190 -1.79 17.04 0.38
CA ILE A 190 -1.55 18.08 -0.64
C ILE A 190 -1.54 17.46 -2.04
N LEU A 191 -0.79 16.37 -2.25
CA LEU A 191 -0.74 15.69 -3.54
C LEU A 191 -2.10 15.15 -3.95
N TRP A 192 -2.86 14.61 -2.99
CA TRP A 192 -4.23 14.17 -3.24
C TRP A 192 -5.14 15.35 -3.60
N GLY A 193 -4.96 16.51 -2.94
CA GLY A 193 -5.66 17.75 -3.29
C GLY A 193 -5.37 18.24 -4.72
N PHE A 194 -4.16 18.05 -5.22
CA PHE A 194 -3.84 18.41 -6.61
C PHE A 194 -4.64 17.62 -7.65
N THR A 195 -5.15 16.44 -7.30
CA THR A 195 -6.03 15.67 -8.18
C THR A 195 -7.41 16.31 -8.40
N MET A 196 -7.72 17.40 -7.69
CA MET A 196 -8.97 18.17 -7.88
C MET A 196 -8.93 19.08 -9.11
N ILE A 197 -7.73 19.39 -9.61
CA ILE A 197 -7.53 20.34 -10.69
C ILE A 197 -7.38 19.56 -12.00
N HIS A 198 -8.25 19.86 -12.95
CA HIS A 198 -8.21 19.29 -14.29
C HIS A 198 -8.21 20.39 -15.33
N GLU A 199 -7.40 20.23 -16.36
CA GLU A 199 -7.34 21.12 -17.52
C GLU A 199 -7.99 20.41 -18.70
N VAL A 200 -8.90 21.10 -19.40
CA VAL A 200 -9.49 20.65 -20.67
C VAL A 200 -8.81 21.43 -21.79
N GLY A 201 -8.19 20.73 -22.74
CA GLY A 201 -7.46 21.32 -23.84
C GLY A 201 -8.36 21.99 -24.88
N PRO A 202 -7.79 22.86 -25.76
CA PRO A 202 -8.57 23.67 -26.75
C PRO A 202 -9.25 22.84 -27.83
N SER A 203 -8.84 21.58 -28.05
CA SER A 203 -9.42 20.64 -29.04
C SER A 203 -10.22 19.51 -28.39
N GLU A 204 -10.52 19.64 -27.11
CA GLU A 204 -11.15 18.60 -26.31
C GLU A 204 -12.44 19.10 -25.69
N VAL A 205 -13.38 18.18 -25.47
CA VAL A 205 -14.59 18.42 -24.69
C VAL A 205 -14.52 17.57 -23.44
N GLY A 206 -14.73 18.20 -22.29
CA GLY A 206 -14.70 17.54 -21.00
C GLY A 206 -16.08 17.07 -20.57
N VAL A 207 -16.14 15.87 -19.99
CA VAL A 207 -17.31 15.34 -19.29
C VAL A 207 -16.97 15.15 -17.83
N LYS A 208 -17.67 15.87 -16.95
CA LYS A 208 -17.46 15.84 -15.51
C LYS A 208 -18.21 14.69 -14.89
N GLU A 209 -17.49 13.78 -14.28
CA GLU A 209 -18.04 12.65 -13.53
C GLU A 209 -17.86 12.88 -12.02
N ARG A 210 -18.88 12.52 -11.27
CA ARG A 210 -18.85 12.53 -9.81
C ARG A 210 -19.39 11.21 -9.29
N LEU A 211 -18.54 10.45 -8.58
CA LEU A 211 -18.90 9.12 -8.05
C LEU A 211 -19.44 8.17 -9.15
N GLY A 212 -18.85 8.24 -10.36
CA GLY A 212 -19.26 7.42 -11.51
C GLY A 212 -20.55 7.86 -12.20
N LYS A 213 -21.09 9.04 -11.85
CA LYS A 213 -22.26 9.64 -12.54
C LYS A 213 -21.82 10.88 -13.30
N VAL A 214 -22.27 11.01 -14.53
CA VAL A 214 -22.12 12.23 -15.32
C VAL A 214 -22.95 13.34 -14.69
N VAL A 215 -22.30 14.44 -14.33
CA VAL A 215 -22.94 15.62 -13.72
C VAL A 215 -23.06 16.76 -14.70
N GLU A 216 -22.05 16.91 -15.57
CA GLU A 216 -21.96 18.01 -16.52
C GLU A 216 -21.28 17.52 -17.78
N THR A 217 -21.87 17.84 -18.94
CA THR A 217 -21.35 17.51 -20.26
C THR A 217 -20.93 18.79 -20.97
N ASP A 218 -20.12 18.67 -22.01
CA ASP A 218 -19.72 19.77 -22.90
C ASP A 218 -18.96 20.90 -22.19
N LEU A 219 -18.02 20.51 -21.31
CA LEU A 219 -17.12 21.48 -20.70
C LEU A 219 -16.19 22.06 -21.77
N GLU A 220 -16.22 23.38 -21.93
CA GLU A 220 -15.33 24.14 -22.81
C GLU A 220 -13.87 24.07 -22.35
N PRO A 221 -12.89 24.39 -23.22
CA PRO A 221 -11.49 24.47 -22.82
C PRO A 221 -11.27 25.40 -21.63
N GLY A 222 -10.58 24.90 -20.61
CA GLY A 222 -10.33 25.67 -19.39
C GLY A 222 -9.89 24.82 -18.20
N ILE A 223 -9.74 25.46 -17.05
CA ILE A 223 -9.36 24.82 -15.80
C ILE A 223 -10.62 24.61 -14.94
N TYR A 224 -10.83 23.41 -14.52
CA TYR A 224 -12.00 22.99 -13.74
C TYR A 224 -11.63 22.35 -12.44
N TRP A 225 -12.48 22.55 -11.44
CA TRP A 225 -12.36 21.93 -10.12
C TRP A 225 -13.36 20.79 -9.98
N THR A 226 -12.85 19.65 -9.53
CA THR A 226 -13.67 18.47 -9.25
C THR A 226 -13.44 18.00 -7.81
N LEU A 227 -14.16 16.96 -7.40
CA LEU A 227 -13.78 16.24 -6.19
C LEU A 227 -12.43 15.54 -6.43
N PRO A 228 -11.61 15.37 -5.37
CA PRO A 228 -10.34 14.66 -5.53
C PRO A 228 -10.58 13.23 -5.98
N TRP A 229 -9.67 12.74 -6.83
CA TRP A 229 -9.70 11.36 -7.27
C TRP A 229 -9.67 10.40 -6.07
N PRO A 230 -10.51 9.33 -6.00
CA PRO A 230 -11.35 8.76 -7.06
C PRO A 230 -12.82 9.25 -7.07
N PHE A 231 -13.16 10.30 -6.36
CA PHE A 231 -14.56 10.74 -6.20
C PHE A 231 -15.06 11.63 -7.32
N GLY A 232 -14.15 12.25 -8.07
CA GLY A 232 -14.44 13.06 -9.24
C GLY A 232 -13.35 12.94 -10.30
N GLU A 233 -13.76 13.01 -11.56
CA GLU A 233 -12.88 12.95 -12.73
C GLU A 233 -13.48 13.77 -13.86
N ILE A 234 -12.62 14.34 -14.72
CA ILE A 234 -13.04 14.88 -16.01
C ILE A 234 -12.48 14.00 -17.09
N ARG A 235 -13.37 13.36 -17.86
CA ARG A 235 -12.98 12.62 -19.05
C ARG A 235 -12.93 13.56 -20.23
N GLN A 236 -11.81 13.55 -20.91
CA GLN A 236 -11.55 14.37 -22.08
C GLN A 236 -11.79 13.55 -23.33
N PHE A 237 -12.53 14.13 -24.27
CA PHE A 237 -12.80 13.53 -25.57
C PHE A 237 -12.27 14.47 -26.64
N SER A 238 -11.37 13.96 -27.49
CA SER A 238 -10.87 14.73 -28.64
C SER A 238 -11.99 14.95 -29.66
N CYS A 239 -12.24 16.22 -29.99
CA CYS A 239 -13.21 16.57 -31.03
C CYS A 239 -12.62 16.55 -32.44
N THR A 240 -11.29 16.39 -32.55
CA THR A 240 -10.56 16.48 -33.82
C THR A 240 -10.23 15.13 -34.43
N ASP A 241 -10.39 14.05 -33.68
CA ASP A 241 -10.08 12.69 -34.17
C ASP A 241 -11.22 12.14 -35.03
N ILE A 242 -10.97 12.05 -36.32
CA ILE A 242 -11.87 11.39 -37.29
C ILE A 242 -11.61 9.90 -37.22
N HIS A 243 -12.48 9.15 -36.55
CA HIS A 243 -12.44 7.69 -36.57
C HIS A 243 -13.05 7.18 -37.89
N GLN A 244 -12.22 6.61 -38.75
CA GLN A 244 -12.71 5.86 -39.92
C GLN A 244 -13.26 4.51 -39.44
N VAL A 245 -14.58 4.38 -39.43
CA VAL A 245 -15.24 3.09 -39.24
C VAL A 245 -15.39 2.45 -40.64
N VAL A 246 -14.61 1.42 -40.90
CA VAL A 246 -14.78 0.60 -42.11
C VAL A 246 -16.07 -0.24 -41.95
N ILE A 247 -17.15 0.24 -42.55
CA ILE A 247 -18.43 -0.50 -42.60
C ILE A 247 -18.34 -1.47 -43.78
N GLY A 248 -18.01 -2.72 -43.45
CA GLY A 248 -18.19 -3.92 -44.25
C GLY A 248 -17.90 -3.84 -45.77
N GLU A 249 -16.82 -4.50 -46.22
CA GLU A 249 -16.76 -4.97 -47.60
C GLU A 249 -17.76 -6.10 -47.76
N LEU A 250 -18.79 -5.84 -48.57
CA LEU A 250 -19.60 -6.90 -49.17
C LEU A 250 -18.69 -7.70 -50.11
N HIS A 251 -18.32 -8.91 -49.72
CA HIS A 251 -17.76 -9.87 -50.65
C HIS A 251 -18.90 -10.35 -51.54
N ASP A 252 -18.86 -9.96 -52.84
CA ASP A 252 -19.56 -10.64 -53.89
C ASP A 252 -18.96 -12.04 -54.15
#